data_3bee630cccc6a464ea2d719c6c7966cc
#
_entry.id   3bee630cccc6a464ea2d719c6c7966cc
#
_cell.length_a   1.000
_cell.length_b   1.000
_cell.length_c   1.000
_cell.angle_alpha   90.00
_cell.angle_beta   90.00
_cell.angle_gamma   90.00
#
_symmetry.space_group_name_H-M   'P 1'
#
loop_
_entity.id
_entity.type
_entity.pdbx_description
1 polymer ?
#
loop_
_entity_poly.entity_id
_entity_poly.type
_entity_poly.pdbx_seq_one_letter_code
_entity_poly.pdbx_strand_id
1 'polypeptide(L)'
;MIRGKNDVVWPKPQDDAVKYLSVMFSAPTALCQMLVSAYGEHDAMEILRYRPKERSVTVRVNYLRCDDARLRSLFADDELEFDPGILPGMYKVHSAGDMTRMRAFQNGLFTIQGESSVLAARMVGAKPGQTVLDACAAPGGKTAVLSEMMGDTGRVYAWDTHAHRVELIRGTMNRLKLENVRPAVKDASVPREDMTMTLDAALVDAPCSGTGVMNEKPDVKYRVTEEGVQALCRTQKDILDAIAPMVKVGGTLVYSTCSILPQENEEQIRAFLERHPEYEIQPMGAELPEKLAAHENALGLQMFAHRDGTDGFYVCRMRRVKA
;
A
#
# COMPACT_ATOMS: atom_id res chain seq x y z
N MET A 1 31.58 18.38 -20.54
CA MET A 1 32.77 17.65 -20.02
C MET A 1 33.10 18.24 -18.67
N ILE A 2 33.07 17.46 -17.58
CA ILE A 2 33.42 17.91 -16.23
C ILE A 2 34.95 17.98 -16.16
N ARG A 3 35.51 19.20 -16.06
CA ARG A 3 36.94 19.38 -15.78
C ARG A 3 37.19 18.91 -14.32
N GLY A 4 38.28 18.15 -14.09
CA GLY A 4 38.61 17.66 -12.74
C GLY A 4 37.91 16.37 -12.31
N LYS A 5 37.37 15.57 -13.20
CA LYS A 5 36.73 14.28 -12.88
C LYS A 5 37.66 13.33 -12.07
N ASN A 6 38.95 13.41 -12.32
CA ASN A 6 39.95 12.57 -11.64
C ASN A 6 40.35 13.09 -10.25
N ASP A 7 39.94 14.33 -9.89
CA ASP A 7 40.29 14.97 -8.61
C ASP A 7 39.16 14.78 -7.57
N VAL A 8 38.05 14.12 -7.98
CA VAL A 8 36.93 13.86 -7.06
C VAL A 8 37.26 12.68 -6.16
N VAL A 9 37.35 12.95 -4.86
CA VAL A 9 37.49 11.91 -3.84
C VAL A 9 36.09 11.38 -3.53
N TRP A 10 35.81 10.19 -4.02
CA TRP A 10 34.53 9.52 -3.73
C TRP A 10 34.53 8.94 -2.30
N PRO A 11 33.44 9.07 -1.55
CA PRO A 11 33.33 8.42 -0.23
C PRO A 11 33.42 6.90 -0.41
N LYS A 12 34.00 6.24 0.58
CA LYS A 12 34.08 4.77 0.64
C LYS A 12 33.13 4.24 1.69
N PRO A 13 32.48 3.09 1.47
CA PRO A 13 31.53 2.51 2.44
C PRO A 13 32.16 2.32 3.83
N GLN A 14 33.40 1.85 3.89
CA GLN A 14 34.11 1.56 5.13
C GLN A 14 34.50 2.80 5.95
N ASP A 15 34.51 3.99 5.34
CA ASP A 15 34.86 5.24 6.03
C ASP A 15 33.58 5.93 6.58
N ASP A 16 32.52 5.95 5.79
CA ASP A 16 31.23 6.54 6.14
C ASP A 16 30.15 5.97 5.19
N ALA A 17 29.46 4.94 5.64
CA ALA A 17 28.43 4.26 4.87
C ALA A 17 27.26 5.19 4.48
N VAL A 18 26.84 6.06 5.40
CA VAL A 18 25.72 6.98 5.15
C VAL A 18 26.07 7.98 4.06
N LYS A 19 27.26 8.58 4.15
CA LYS A 19 27.76 9.51 3.13
C LYS A 19 27.97 8.81 1.79
N TYR A 20 28.51 7.59 1.80
CA TYR A 20 28.65 6.77 0.59
C TYR A 20 27.30 6.55 -0.08
N LEU A 21 26.29 6.06 0.65
CA LEU A 21 24.95 5.81 0.13
C LEU A 21 24.30 7.09 -0.41
N SER A 22 24.43 8.20 0.34
CA SER A 22 23.86 9.49 -0.08
C SER A 22 24.43 9.97 -1.42
N VAL A 23 25.74 9.89 -1.61
CA VAL A 23 26.39 10.33 -2.85
C VAL A 23 26.13 9.36 -4.00
N MET A 24 26.28 8.06 -3.76
CA MET A 24 26.15 7.03 -4.82
C MET A 24 24.74 6.88 -5.38
N PHE A 25 23.72 7.05 -4.53
CA PHE A 25 22.33 6.88 -4.92
C PHE A 25 21.54 8.20 -4.99
N SER A 26 22.25 9.33 -4.83
CA SER A 26 21.61 10.66 -4.82
C SER A 26 20.40 10.67 -3.87
N ALA A 27 20.59 10.21 -2.64
CA ALA A 27 19.57 10.12 -1.62
C ALA A 27 19.89 11.09 -0.46
N PRO A 28 18.90 11.72 0.20
CA PRO A 28 19.13 12.54 1.37
C PRO A 28 19.85 11.76 2.47
N THR A 29 20.80 12.43 3.14
CA THR A 29 21.56 11.80 4.24
C THR A 29 20.64 11.30 5.36
N ALA A 30 19.57 12.03 5.69
CA ALA A 30 18.57 11.60 6.67
C ALA A 30 17.91 10.25 6.29
N LEU A 31 17.51 10.09 5.03
CA LEU A 31 16.96 8.81 4.55
C LEU A 31 18.01 7.69 4.65
N CYS A 32 19.25 7.94 4.21
CA CYS A 32 20.32 6.95 4.30
C CYS A 32 20.58 6.55 5.77
N GLN A 33 20.59 7.51 6.69
CA GLN A 33 20.76 7.25 8.12
C GLN A 33 19.63 6.39 8.68
N MET A 34 18.36 6.70 8.35
CA MET A 34 17.20 5.89 8.77
C MET A 34 17.28 4.46 8.24
N LEU A 35 17.63 4.27 6.95
CA LEU A 35 17.76 2.94 6.35
C LEU A 35 18.91 2.13 6.96
N VAL A 36 20.08 2.75 7.17
CA VAL A 36 21.23 2.07 7.79
C VAL A 36 20.90 1.69 9.24
N SER A 37 20.25 2.58 10.00
CA SER A 37 19.85 2.30 11.37
C SER A 37 18.80 1.17 11.47
N ALA A 38 17.90 1.08 10.49
CA ALA A 38 16.82 0.08 10.48
C ALA A 38 17.28 -1.29 9.97
N TYR A 39 18.12 -1.32 8.92
CA TYR A 39 18.40 -2.54 8.14
C TYR A 39 19.90 -2.87 8.03
N GLY A 40 20.77 -2.02 8.54
CA GLY A 40 22.21 -2.14 8.34
C GLY A 40 22.67 -1.65 6.95
N GLU A 41 23.97 -1.55 6.78
CA GLU A 41 24.60 -0.96 5.59
C GLU A 41 24.31 -1.77 4.30
N HIS A 42 24.37 -3.10 4.41
CA HIS A 42 24.16 -3.99 3.26
C HIS A 42 22.75 -3.85 2.69
N ASP A 43 21.73 -4.01 3.53
CA ASP A 43 20.34 -3.99 3.07
C ASP A 43 19.92 -2.57 2.64
N ALA A 44 20.38 -1.53 3.34
CA ALA A 44 20.19 -0.14 2.93
C ALA A 44 20.75 0.11 1.51
N MET A 45 21.92 -0.47 1.19
CA MET A 45 22.50 -0.39 -0.14
C MET A 45 21.67 -1.13 -1.18
N GLU A 46 21.20 -2.36 -0.89
CA GLU A 46 20.39 -3.13 -1.83
C GLU A 46 19.01 -2.45 -2.09
N ILE A 47 18.40 -1.87 -1.06
CA ILE A 47 17.17 -1.05 -1.18
C ILE A 47 17.40 0.12 -2.14
N LEU A 48 18.46 0.90 -1.93
CA LEU A 48 18.74 2.10 -2.71
C LEU A 48 19.26 1.78 -4.12
N ARG A 49 19.93 0.63 -4.31
CA ARG A 49 20.46 0.16 -5.59
C ARG A 49 19.37 -0.37 -6.50
N TYR A 50 18.33 -0.97 -5.95
CA TYR A 50 17.34 -1.71 -6.74
C TYR A 50 16.71 -0.83 -7.83
N ARG A 51 16.66 -1.37 -9.02
CA ARG A 51 15.90 -0.82 -10.15
C ARG A 51 15.23 -2.01 -10.85
N PRO A 52 13.93 -1.90 -11.16
CA PRO A 52 13.28 -2.95 -11.95
C PRO A 52 13.98 -3.11 -13.30
N LYS A 53 14.18 -4.35 -13.73
CA LYS A 53 14.86 -4.65 -15.01
C LYS A 53 14.06 -4.16 -16.21
N GLU A 54 12.75 -4.27 -16.10
CA GLU A 54 11.81 -3.90 -17.16
C GLU A 54 10.70 -3.02 -16.57
N ARG A 55 10.21 -2.11 -17.40
CA ARG A 55 9.03 -1.33 -17.05
C ARG A 55 7.78 -2.13 -17.41
N SER A 56 6.99 -2.45 -16.42
CA SER A 56 5.70 -3.07 -16.60
C SER A 56 4.62 -2.26 -15.88
N VAL A 57 3.39 -2.38 -16.37
CA VAL A 57 2.21 -1.84 -15.70
C VAL A 57 1.48 -3.00 -15.05
N THR A 58 1.31 -2.93 -13.74
CA THR A 58 0.56 -3.96 -13.01
C THR A 58 -0.93 -3.66 -13.07
N VAL A 59 -1.70 -4.64 -13.48
CA VAL A 59 -3.15 -4.54 -13.61
C VAL A 59 -3.87 -5.62 -12.81
N ARG A 60 -5.08 -5.31 -12.36
CA ARG A 60 -5.97 -6.20 -11.64
C ARG A 60 -7.28 -6.39 -12.40
N VAL A 61 -7.71 -7.64 -12.57
CA VAL A 61 -9.04 -8.01 -13.12
C VAL A 61 -10.13 -7.48 -12.20
N ASN A 62 -11.20 -6.95 -12.76
CA ASN A 62 -12.46 -6.71 -12.06
C ASN A 62 -13.37 -7.93 -12.24
N TYR A 63 -13.36 -8.84 -11.27
CA TYR A 63 -14.10 -10.11 -11.36
C TYR A 63 -15.64 -9.97 -11.37
N LEU A 64 -16.16 -8.81 -11.04
CA LEU A 64 -17.60 -8.54 -11.21
C LEU A 64 -17.99 -8.29 -12.68
N ARG A 65 -17.00 -8.05 -13.56
CA ARG A 65 -17.23 -7.64 -14.95
C ARG A 65 -16.43 -8.43 -15.99
N CYS A 66 -15.39 -9.11 -15.57
CA CYS A 66 -14.43 -9.80 -16.43
C CYS A 66 -13.86 -11.00 -15.69
N ASP A 67 -13.44 -11.99 -16.40
CA ASP A 67 -12.61 -13.09 -15.89
C ASP A 67 -11.21 -13.04 -16.50
N ASP A 68 -10.33 -13.91 -15.99
CA ASP A 68 -8.94 -13.99 -16.45
C ASP A 68 -8.83 -14.38 -17.92
N ALA A 69 -9.66 -15.29 -18.39
CA ALA A 69 -9.60 -15.78 -19.76
C ALA A 69 -9.95 -14.65 -20.75
N ARG A 70 -11.01 -13.92 -20.45
CA ARG A 70 -11.44 -12.77 -21.27
C ARG A 70 -10.41 -11.64 -21.25
N LEU A 71 -9.83 -11.29 -20.06
CA LEU A 71 -8.84 -10.23 -20.01
C LEU A 71 -7.59 -10.59 -20.80
N ARG A 72 -7.09 -11.84 -20.67
CA ARG A 72 -5.95 -12.32 -21.45
C ARG A 72 -6.21 -12.31 -22.95
N SER A 73 -7.42 -12.66 -23.39
CA SER A 73 -7.80 -12.56 -24.82
C SER A 73 -7.75 -11.11 -25.30
N LEU A 74 -8.28 -10.16 -24.52
CA LEU A 74 -8.23 -8.74 -24.87
C LEU A 74 -6.79 -8.20 -24.96
N PHE A 75 -5.90 -8.65 -24.08
CA PHE A 75 -4.48 -8.28 -24.16
C PHE A 75 -3.79 -8.88 -25.39
N ALA A 76 -4.11 -10.14 -25.74
CA ALA A 76 -3.59 -10.78 -26.93
C ALA A 76 -4.10 -10.10 -28.22
N ASP A 77 -5.38 -9.71 -28.27
CA ASP A 77 -5.96 -8.98 -29.41
C ASP A 77 -5.30 -7.59 -29.61
N ASP A 78 -4.86 -6.96 -28.52
CA ASP A 78 -4.12 -5.69 -28.53
C ASP A 78 -2.58 -5.90 -28.61
N GLU A 79 -2.11 -7.12 -28.90
CA GLU A 79 -0.69 -7.50 -29.04
C GLU A 79 0.17 -7.15 -27.81
N LEU A 80 -0.42 -7.16 -26.60
CA LEU A 80 0.28 -6.88 -25.36
C LEU A 80 0.92 -8.14 -24.77
N GLU A 81 2.21 -8.05 -24.45
CA GLU A 81 2.92 -9.07 -23.68
C GLU A 81 2.63 -8.90 -22.19
N PHE A 82 2.35 -9.99 -21.48
CA PHE A 82 2.04 -9.96 -20.08
C PHE A 82 2.45 -11.25 -19.36
N ASP A 83 2.79 -11.11 -18.07
CA ASP A 83 3.03 -12.22 -17.16
C ASP A 83 1.99 -12.24 -16.04
N PRO A 84 1.68 -13.42 -15.48
CA PRO A 84 0.91 -13.51 -14.25
C PRO A 84 1.62 -12.76 -13.11
N GLY A 85 0.85 -12.06 -12.28
CA GLY A 85 1.35 -11.50 -11.03
C GLY A 85 1.51 -12.56 -9.94
N ILE A 86 1.95 -12.13 -8.75
CA ILE A 86 2.07 -13.02 -7.57
C ILE A 86 0.70 -13.29 -6.93
N LEU A 87 -0.30 -12.44 -7.18
CA LEU A 87 -1.66 -12.62 -6.68
C LEU A 87 -2.59 -13.06 -7.80
N PRO A 88 -3.60 -13.92 -7.52
CA PRO A 88 -4.63 -14.27 -8.49
C PRO A 88 -5.32 -13.04 -9.07
N GLY A 89 -5.55 -13.03 -10.39
CA GLY A 89 -6.18 -11.92 -11.10
C GLY A 89 -5.30 -10.68 -11.28
N MET A 90 -4.00 -10.81 -11.05
CA MET A 90 -3.01 -9.76 -11.31
C MET A 90 -2.14 -10.12 -12.51
N TYR A 91 -1.80 -9.12 -13.31
CA TYR A 91 -0.93 -9.28 -14.47
C TYR A 91 0.06 -8.12 -14.56
N LYS A 92 1.30 -8.41 -14.98
CA LYS A 92 2.34 -7.44 -15.33
C LYS A 92 2.38 -7.31 -16.85
N VAL A 93 1.94 -6.18 -17.36
CA VAL A 93 1.88 -5.91 -18.81
C VAL A 93 3.14 -5.15 -19.20
N HIS A 94 3.90 -5.72 -20.14
CA HIS A 94 5.18 -5.19 -20.60
C HIS A 94 4.98 -4.20 -21.75
N SER A 95 5.90 -3.24 -21.87
CA SER A 95 5.92 -2.25 -22.98
C SER A 95 4.57 -1.59 -23.26
N ALA A 96 3.67 -1.60 -22.27
CA ALA A 96 2.35 -1.02 -22.39
C ALA A 96 2.44 0.50 -22.59
N GLY A 97 1.75 1.01 -23.60
CA GLY A 97 1.50 2.44 -23.75
C GLY A 97 0.55 2.96 -22.66
N ASP A 98 -0.22 3.98 -22.97
CA ASP A 98 -1.23 4.51 -22.06
C ASP A 98 -2.45 3.57 -21.99
N MET A 99 -2.39 2.59 -21.08
CA MET A 99 -3.47 1.61 -20.87
C MET A 99 -4.80 2.25 -20.47
N THR A 100 -4.81 3.49 -19.99
CA THR A 100 -6.06 4.19 -19.64
C THR A 100 -6.93 4.50 -20.85
N ARG A 101 -6.35 4.48 -22.04
CA ARG A 101 -7.07 4.66 -23.32
C ARG A 101 -7.71 3.39 -23.85
N MET A 102 -7.36 2.23 -23.33
CA MET A 102 -7.94 0.96 -23.75
C MET A 102 -9.44 0.92 -23.42
N ARG A 103 -10.25 0.43 -24.35
CA ARG A 103 -11.71 0.24 -24.13
C ARG A 103 -11.97 -0.67 -22.93
N ALA A 104 -11.15 -1.70 -22.73
CA ALA A 104 -11.25 -2.59 -21.60
C ALA A 104 -11.10 -1.85 -20.26
N PHE A 105 -10.13 -0.91 -20.14
CA PHE A 105 -9.96 -0.06 -18.96
C PHE A 105 -11.15 0.89 -18.77
N GLN A 106 -11.56 1.59 -19.83
CA GLN A 106 -12.68 2.55 -19.78
C GLN A 106 -14.00 1.87 -19.40
N ASN A 107 -14.20 0.61 -19.83
CA ASN A 107 -15.33 -0.21 -19.46
C ASN A 107 -15.21 -0.88 -18.08
N GLY A 108 -14.13 -0.63 -17.34
CA GLY A 108 -13.94 -1.14 -15.98
C GLY A 108 -13.69 -2.64 -15.90
N LEU A 109 -13.16 -3.28 -16.95
CA LEU A 109 -12.84 -4.71 -16.93
C LEU A 109 -11.59 -5.01 -16.13
N PHE A 110 -10.69 -4.04 -16.04
CA PHE A 110 -9.50 -4.08 -15.20
C PHE A 110 -9.18 -2.70 -14.63
N THR A 111 -8.26 -2.67 -13.67
CA THR A 111 -7.70 -1.43 -13.12
C THR A 111 -6.18 -1.54 -12.98
N ILE A 112 -5.49 -0.40 -13.09
CA ILE A 112 -4.04 -0.31 -12.85
C ILE A 112 -3.85 -0.21 -11.33
N GLN A 113 -3.16 -1.19 -10.74
CA GLN A 113 -2.96 -1.25 -9.30
C GLN A 113 -1.79 -2.18 -8.95
N GLY A 114 -0.90 -1.76 -8.04
CA GLY A 114 0.20 -2.59 -7.56
C GLY A 114 -0.28 -3.75 -6.67
N GLU A 115 0.44 -4.86 -6.71
CA GLU A 115 0.09 -6.11 -6.02
C GLU A 115 0.06 -5.96 -4.49
N SER A 116 1.04 -5.25 -3.91
CA SER A 116 1.09 -4.96 -2.48
C SER A 116 -0.15 -4.20 -2.00
N SER A 117 -0.62 -3.25 -2.80
CA SER A 117 -1.84 -2.48 -2.54
C SER A 117 -3.10 -3.37 -2.57
N VAL A 118 -3.17 -4.30 -3.52
CA VAL A 118 -4.26 -5.30 -3.59
C VAL A 118 -4.21 -6.25 -2.42
N LEU A 119 -3.01 -6.72 -2.05
CA LEU A 119 -2.81 -7.62 -0.92
C LEU A 119 -3.34 -6.99 0.37
N ALA A 120 -2.97 -5.74 0.68
CA ALA A 120 -3.44 -5.03 1.87
C ALA A 120 -4.98 -4.98 1.95
N ALA A 121 -5.65 -4.67 0.84
CA ALA A 121 -7.11 -4.66 0.81
C ALA A 121 -7.72 -6.06 0.97
N ARG A 122 -7.11 -7.12 0.38
CA ARG A 122 -7.58 -8.50 0.56
C ARG A 122 -7.45 -8.99 2.00
N MET A 123 -6.42 -8.54 2.74
CA MET A 123 -6.23 -8.93 4.14
C MET A 123 -7.34 -8.40 5.07
N VAL A 124 -8.16 -7.46 4.62
CA VAL A 124 -9.38 -7.04 5.35
C VAL A 124 -10.39 -8.19 5.46
N GLY A 125 -10.42 -9.10 4.48
CA GLY A 125 -11.34 -10.23 4.47
C GLY A 125 -12.81 -9.80 4.36
N ALA A 126 -13.09 -8.71 3.65
CA ALA A 126 -14.44 -8.16 3.49
C ALA A 126 -15.38 -9.19 2.83
N LYS A 127 -16.61 -9.28 3.36
CA LYS A 127 -17.62 -10.27 2.94
C LYS A 127 -18.92 -9.60 2.50
N PRO A 128 -19.71 -10.24 1.61
CA PRO A 128 -21.02 -9.73 1.20
C PRO A 128 -21.90 -9.31 2.39
N GLY A 129 -22.57 -8.17 2.25
CA GLY A 129 -23.50 -7.63 3.26
C GLY A 129 -22.88 -6.87 4.44
N GLN A 130 -21.56 -6.88 4.57
CA GLN A 130 -20.85 -6.17 5.65
C GLN A 130 -20.86 -4.66 5.49
N THR A 131 -20.53 -3.97 6.59
CA THR A 131 -20.21 -2.53 6.64
C THR A 131 -18.71 -2.39 6.86
N VAL A 132 -18.01 -1.87 5.85
CA VAL A 132 -16.54 -1.74 5.84
C VAL A 132 -16.14 -0.28 5.67
N LEU A 133 -15.03 0.12 6.28
CA LEU A 133 -14.43 1.45 6.10
C LEU A 133 -13.06 1.32 5.41
N ASP A 134 -12.83 2.17 4.40
CA ASP A 134 -11.52 2.53 3.88
C ASP A 134 -11.24 3.96 4.34
N ALA A 135 -10.34 4.11 5.33
CA ALA A 135 -10.18 5.36 6.07
C ALA A 135 -9.37 6.43 5.32
N CYS A 136 -8.51 6.02 4.36
CA CYS A 136 -7.66 6.91 3.56
C CYS A 136 -7.73 6.49 2.08
N ALA A 137 -8.95 6.53 1.53
CA ALA A 137 -9.38 5.75 0.37
C ALA A 137 -8.82 6.17 -0.99
N ALA A 138 -8.47 7.46 -1.16
CA ALA A 138 -8.13 7.97 -2.49
C ALA A 138 -6.83 7.39 -3.07
N PRO A 139 -6.81 7.05 -4.35
CA PRO A 139 -7.81 7.34 -5.40
C PRO A 139 -8.92 6.28 -5.58
N GLY A 140 -9.09 5.32 -4.65
CA GLY A 140 -10.17 4.34 -4.68
C GLY A 140 -9.78 2.92 -5.09
N GLY A 141 -8.50 2.65 -5.33
CA GLY A 141 -8.04 1.32 -5.75
C GLY A 141 -8.32 0.23 -4.70
N LYS A 142 -7.97 0.46 -3.43
CA LYS A 142 -8.25 -0.47 -2.32
C LYS A 142 -9.74 -0.57 -2.03
N THR A 143 -10.44 0.57 -2.04
CA THR A 143 -11.91 0.63 -1.93
C THR A 143 -12.59 -0.27 -2.96
N ALA A 144 -12.12 -0.26 -4.22
CA ALA A 144 -12.65 -1.13 -5.27
C ALA A 144 -12.44 -2.61 -4.95
N VAL A 145 -11.25 -2.99 -4.44
CA VAL A 145 -11.00 -4.38 -4.01
C VAL A 145 -11.99 -4.79 -2.93
N LEU A 146 -12.22 -3.95 -1.91
CA LEU A 146 -13.18 -4.22 -0.83
C LEU A 146 -14.60 -4.42 -1.38
N SER A 147 -15.05 -3.50 -2.24
CA SER A 147 -16.36 -3.56 -2.89
C SER A 147 -16.54 -4.84 -3.72
N GLU A 148 -15.52 -5.20 -4.52
CA GLU A 148 -15.53 -6.41 -5.34
C GLU A 148 -15.54 -7.69 -4.49
N MET A 149 -14.78 -7.76 -3.39
CA MET A 149 -14.84 -8.88 -2.44
C MET A 149 -16.22 -9.04 -1.81
N MET A 150 -16.92 -7.93 -1.61
CA MET A 150 -18.29 -7.92 -1.10
C MET A 150 -19.36 -8.21 -2.18
N GLY A 151 -18.97 -8.46 -3.42
CA GLY A 151 -19.91 -8.66 -4.52
C GLY A 151 -20.79 -7.45 -4.78
N ASP A 152 -20.27 -6.25 -4.56
CA ASP A 152 -20.97 -4.96 -4.61
C ASP A 152 -22.23 -4.91 -3.71
N THR A 153 -22.22 -5.63 -2.60
CA THR A 153 -23.31 -5.65 -1.60
C THR A 153 -22.85 -5.06 -0.26
N GLY A 154 -23.79 -4.82 0.66
CA GLY A 154 -23.45 -4.16 1.93
C GLY A 154 -23.06 -2.70 1.75
N ARG A 155 -22.05 -2.22 2.45
CA ARG A 155 -21.63 -0.81 2.40
C ARG A 155 -20.13 -0.65 2.62
N VAL A 156 -19.46 0.07 1.72
CA VAL A 156 -18.07 0.51 1.89
C VAL A 156 -18.05 2.03 2.07
N TYR A 157 -17.73 2.51 3.26
CA TYR A 157 -17.39 3.91 3.49
C TYR A 157 -15.98 4.15 2.97
N ALA A 158 -15.78 5.21 2.18
CA ALA A 158 -14.51 5.58 1.60
C ALA A 158 -14.20 7.04 1.93
N TRP A 159 -13.27 7.27 2.85
CA TRP A 159 -12.96 8.61 3.36
C TRP A 159 -11.63 9.12 2.81
N ASP A 160 -11.58 10.41 2.57
CA ASP A 160 -10.35 11.17 2.35
C ASP A 160 -10.56 12.61 2.83
N THR A 161 -9.50 13.26 3.28
CA THR A 161 -9.55 14.62 3.81
C THR A 161 -9.78 15.69 2.76
N HIS A 162 -9.47 15.39 1.47
CA HIS A 162 -9.50 16.38 0.39
C HIS A 162 -10.62 16.09 -0.60
N ALA A 163 -11.47 17.09 -0.85
CA ALA A 163 -12.61 16.97 -1.76
C ALA A 163 -12.21 16.51 -3.17
N HIS A 164 -11.12 17.07 -3.75
CA HIS A 164 -10.65 16.66 -5.08
C HIS A 164 -10.20 15.18 -5.12
N ARG A 165 -9.68 14.64 -4.01
CA ARG A 165 -9.31 13.22 -3.92
C ARG A 165 -10.54 12.33 -3.79
N VAL A 166 -11.58 12.80 -3.09
CA VAL A 166 -12.87 12.09 -3.02
C VAL A 166 -13.51 11.99 -4.42
N GLU A 167 -13.37 13.00 -5.27
CA GLU A 167 -13.83 12.91 -6.66
C GLU A 167 -13.07 11.85 -7.48
N LEU A 168 -11.79 11.61 -7.20
CA LEU A 168 -11.06 10.48 -7.80
C LEU A 168 -11.66 9.13 -7.40
N ILE A 169 -12.08 8.98 -6.13
CA ILE A 169 -12.78 7.77 -5.67
C ILE A 169 -14.09 7.61 -6.47
N ARG A 170 -14.91 8.67 -6.57
CA ARG A 170 -16.16 8.64 -7.34
C ARG A 170 -15.93 8.24 -8.80
N GLY A 171 -14.93 8.84 -9.44
CA GLY A 171 -14.54 8.50 -10.81
C GLY A 171 -14.15 7.03 -10.97
N THR A 172 -13.37 6.49 -10.02
CA THR A 172 -12.97 5.09 -10.00
C THR A 172 -14.20 4.17 -9.84
N MET A 173 -15.07 4.45 -8.87
CA MET A 173 -16.30 3.66 -8.64
C MET A 173 -17.23 3.67 -9.85
N ASN A 174 -17.44 4.84 -10.45
CA ASN A 174 -18.27 4.98 -11.64
C ASN A 174 -17.69 4.19 -12.83
N ARG A 175 -16.38 4.22 -13.06
CA ARG A 175 -15.72 3.46 -14.12
C ARG A 175 -15.85 1.95 -13.90
N LEU A 176 -15.65 1.48 -12.67
CA LEU A 176 -15.73 0.07 -12.29
C LEU A 176 -17.15 -0.43 -12.09
N LYS A 177 -18.16 0.47 -12.11
CA LYS A 177 -19.59 0.18 -11.89
C LYS A 177 -19.86 -0.44 -10.51
N LEU A 178 -19.28 0.15 -9.47
CA LEU A 178 -19.45 -0.25 -8.07
C LEU A 178 -20.42 0.72 -7.38
N GLU A 179 -21.51 0.19 -6.83
CA GLU A 179 -22.62 0.99 -6.30
C GLU A 179 -22.72 0.98 -4.78
N ASN A 180 -22.08 0.03 -4.08
CA ASN A 180 -22.13 -0.08 -2.62
C ASN A 180 -21.19 0.88 -1.89
N VAL A 181 -20.35 1.67 -2.59
CA VAL A 181 -19.37 2.58 -2.00
C VAL A 181 -20.00 3.93 -1.66
N ARG A 182 -19.58 4.52 -0.53
CA ARG A 182 -20.04 5.83 -0.02
C ARG A 182 -18.83 6.75 0.19
N PRO A 183 -18.35 7.43 -0.86
CA PRO A 183 -17.23 8.36 -0.76
C PRO A 183 -17.64 9.62 0.01
N ALA A 184 -16.81 10.05 0.96
CA ALA A 184 -17.06 11.25 1.76
C ALA A 184 -15.77 11.99 2.10
N VAL A 185 -15.84 13.32 2.14
CA VAL A 185 -14.77 14.16 2.68
C VAL A 185 -14.83 14.04 4.21
N LYS A 186 -13.88 13.31 4.79
CA LYS A 186 -13.78 13.05 6.22
C LYS A 186 -12.32 12.97 6.63
N ASP A 187 -12.02 13.51 7.79
CA ASP A 187 -10.74 13.31 8.46
C ASP A 187 -10.85 12.06 9.35
N ALA A 188 -10.07 11.04 9.01
CA ALA A 188 -10.08 9.77 9.72
C ALA A 188 -9.41 9.84 11.11
N SER A 189 -8.67 10.91 11.41
CA SER A 189 -8.09 11.16 12.74
C SER A 189 -9.09 11.73 13.74
N VAL A 190 -10.29 12.14 13.28
CA VAL A 190 -11.34 12.68 14.15
C VAL A 190 -12.28 11.57 14.62
N PRO A 191 -12.35 11.30 15.93
CA PRO A 191 -13.22 10.28 16.49
C PRO A 191 -14.70 10.46 16.11
N ARG A 192 -15.41 9.34 15.90
CA ARG A 192 -16.82 9.30 15.49
C ARG A 192 -17.60 8.40 16.44
N GLU A 193 -18.13 9.00 17.52
CA GLU A 193 -18.92 8.29 18.53
C GLU A 193 -20.17 7.64 17.93
N ASP A 194 -20.78 8.29 16.92
CA ASP A 194 -21.95 7.79 16.19
C ASP A 194 -21.66 6.54 15.35
N MET A 195 -20.39 6.17 15.18
CA MET A 195 -19.96 4.97 14.46
C MET A 195 -19.34 3.91 15.39
N THR A 196 -19.34 4.10 16.70
CA THR A 196 -18.78 3.13 17.65
C THR A 196 -19.40 1.74 17.44
N MET A 197 -18.55 0.70 17.29
CA MET A 197 -18.96 -0.70 17.06
C MET A 197 -19.94 -0.90 15.89
N THR A 198 -19.82 -0.11 14.84
CA THR A 198 -20.69 -0.25 13.65
C THR A 198 -20.03 -0.97 12.47
N LEU A 199 -18.69 -1.00 12.43
CA LEU A 199 -17.93 -1.55 11.32
C LEU A 199 -17.62 -3.04 11.55
N ASP A 200 -17.86 -3.86 10.53
CA ASP A 200 -17.44 -5.26 10.51
C ASP A 200 -15.93 -5.36 10.21
N ALA A 201 -15.40 -4.43 9.40
CA ALA A 201 -13.98 -4.31 9.15
C ALA A 201 -13.58 -2.88 8.78
N ALA A 202 -12.31 -2.55 8.97
CA ALA A 202 -11.71 -1.29 8.54
C ALA A 202 -10.33 -1.49 7.93
N LEU A 203 -10.02 -0.69 6.91
CA LEU A 203 -8.70 -0.53 6.32
C LEU A 203 -8.18 0.87 6.64
N VAL A 204 -7.00 0.94 7.24
CA VAL A 204 -6.21 2.16 7.42
C VAL A 204 -4.96 2.05 6.54
N ASP A 205 -5.11 2.41 5.26
CA ASP A 205 -3.96 2.60 4.36
C ASP A 205 -3.40 3.99 4.60
N ALA A 206 -2.57 4.12 5.62
CA ALA A 206 -2.24 5.39 6.24
C ALA A 206 -1.38 6.29 5.34
N PRO A 207 -1.53 7.63 5.45
CA PRO A 207 -0.57 8.54 4.84
C PRO A 207 0.82 8.28 5.43
N CYS A 208 1.83 8.13 4.55
CA CYS A 208 3.17 7.73 4.92
C CYS A 208 4.23 8.40 4.06
N SER A 209 5.50 8.20 4.40
CA SER A 209 6.65 8.75 3.66
C SER A 209 6.76 8.26 2.22
N GLY A 210 6.13 7.12 1.87
CA GLY A 210 6.20 6.53 0.54
C GLY A 210 7.55 5.92 0.18
N THR A 211 8.41 5.65 1.15
CA THR A 211 9.76 5.12 0.92
C THR A 211 9.78 3.75 0.24
N GLY A 212 8.69 3.00 0.30
CA GLY A 212 8.56 1.70 -0.38
C GLY A 212 8.36 1.81 -1.89
N VAL A 213 7.90 2.95 -2.39
CA VAL A 213 7.62 3.17 -3.83
C VAL A 213 8.64 4.08 -4.51
N MET A 214 9.82 4.26 -3.92
CA MET A 214 10.89 5.10 -4.48
C MET A 214 11.37 4.65 -5.87
N ASN A 215 11.17 3.39 -6.22
CA ASN A 215 11.53 2.86 -7.54
C ASN A 215 10.59 3.32 -8.64
N GLU A 216 9.30 3.50 -8.31
CA GLU A 216 8.28 4.02 -9.22
C GLU A 216 8.22 5.55 -9.20
N LYS A 217 8.44 6.15 -8.02
CA LYS A 217 8.35 7.58 -7.76
C LYS A 217 9.66 8.10 -7.14
N PRO A 218 10.73 8.25 -7.94
CA PRO A 218 12.05 8.60 -7.41
C PRO A 218 12.11 9.91 -6.61
N ASP A 219 11.20 10.84 -6.89
CA ASP A 219 11.14 12.13 -6.21
C ASP A 219 10.74 12.02 -4.73
N VAL A 220 10.08 10.92 -4.35
CA VAL A 220 9.65 10.68 -2.96
C VAL A 220 10.83 10.75 -2.00
N LYS A 221 11.97 10.14 -2.35
CA LYS A 221 13.16 10.11 -1.49
C LYS A 221 13.65 11.50 -1.05
N TYR A 222 13.49 12.52 -1.91
CA TYR A 222 13.97 13.88 -1.63
C TYR A 222 13.10 14.65 -0.63
N ARG A 223 11.91 14.14 -0.32
CA ARG A 223 10.97 14.74 0.63
C ARG A 223 11.03 14.10 2.01
N VAL A 224 11.81 13.02 2.16
CA VAL A 224 11.91 12.29 3.42
C VAL A 224 12.86 13.04 4.36
N THR A 225 12.32 13.53 5.47
CA THR A 225 13.05 14.10 6.58
C THR A 225 12.63 13.43 7.89
N GLU A 226 13.46 13.52 8.92
CA GLU A 226 13.15 12.93 10.22
C GLU A 226 11.90 13.56 10.84
N GLU A 227 11.79 14.88 10.80
CA GLU A 227 10.61 15.62 11.30
C GLU A 227 9.34 15.27 10.50
N GLY A 228 9.47 15.10 9.18
CA GLY A 228 8.38 14.68 8.31
C GLY A 228 7.86 13.29 8.66
N VAL A 229 8.77 12.33 8.88
CA VAL A 229 8.39 10.96 9.29
C VAL A 229 7.73 10.98 10.67
N GLN A 230 8.28 11.73 11.64
CA GLN A 230 7.65 11.86 12.96
C GLN A 230 6.26 12.50 12.90
N ALA A 231 6.05 13.48 12.03
CA ALA A 231 4.72 14.08 11.83
C ALA A 231 3.73 13.06 11.24
N LEU A 232 4.16 12.26 10.27
CA LEU A 232 3.36 11.18 9.70
C LEU A 232 3.03 10.11 10.75
N CYS A 233 3.99 9.71 11.57
CA CYS A 233 3.76 8.75 12.66
C CYS A 233 2.69 9.25 13.65
N ARG A 234 2.67 10.55 13.97
CA ARG A 234 1.58 11.13 14.80
C ARG A 234 0.22 11.02 14.11
N THR A 235 0.14 11.38 12.83
CA THR A 235 -1.09 11.27 12.05
C THR A 235 -1.57 9.82 11.96
N GLN A 236 -0.67 8.87 11.73
CA GLN A 236 -0.97 7.43 11.67
C GLN A 236 -1.55 6.93 13.01
N LYS A 237 -0.91 7.33 14.11
CA LYS A 237 -1.40 7.05 15.47
C LYS A 237 -2.81 7.58 15.67
N ASP A 238 -3.04 8.86 15.35
CA ASP A 238 -4.34 9.51 15.58
C ASP A 238 -5.46 8.87 14.74
N ILE A 239 -5.16 8.46 13.51
CA ILE A 239 -6.10 7.71 12.66
C ILE A 239 -6.42 6.35 13.28
N LEU A 240 -5.41 5.58 13.69
CA LEU A 240 -5.61 4.27 14.29
C LEU A 240 -6.46 4.37 15.56
N ASP A 241 -6.14 5.32 16.45
CA ASP A 241 -6.86 5.53 17.72
C ASP A 241 -8.31 5.98 17.49
N ALA A 242 -8.57 6.76 16.43
CA ALA A 242 -9.93 7.20 16.08
C ALA A 242 -10.78 6.08 15.46
N ILE A 243 -10.17 5.20 14.67
CA ILE A 243 -10.89 4.12 13.97
C ILE A 243 -11.10 2.89 14.86
N ALA A 244 -10.20 2.60 15.78
CA ALA A 244 -10.26 1.41 16.63
C ALA A 244 -11.64 1.25 17.35
N PRO A 245 -12.24 2.27 17.97
CA PRO A 245 -13.54 2.11 18.62
C PRO A 245 -14.69 1.81 17.66
N MET A 246 -14.56 2.12 16.37
CA MET A 246 -15.63 1.93 15.38
C MET A 246 -15.80 0.47 14.98
N VAL A 247 -14.75 -0.36 15.09
CA VAL A 247 -14.79 -1.77 14.72
C VAL A 247 -15.51 -2.57 15.79
N LYS A 248 -16.41 -3.46 15.36
CA LYS A 248 -17.14 -4.39 16.25
C LYS A 248 -16.19 -5.37 16.95
N VAL A 249 -16.61 -5.92 18.07
CA VAL A 249 -15.95 -7.12 18.64
C VAL A 249 -16.04 -8.26 17.63
N GLY A 250 -14.91 -8.93 17.39
CA GLY A 250 -14.77 -9.94 16.33
C GLY A 250 -14.51 -9.35 14.93
N GLY A 251 -14.55 -8.03 14.77
CA GLY A 251 -14.25 -7.34 13.52
C GLY A 251 -12.74 -7.22 13.25
N THR A 252 -12.41 -6.90 12.01
CA THR A 252 -11.04 -6.81 11.51
C THR A 252 -10.60 -5.36 11.32
N LEU A 253 -9.38 -5.04 11.75
CA LEU A 253 -8.68 -3.80 11.44
C LEU A 253 -7.39 -4.13 10.71
N VAL A 254 -7.23 -3.63 9.48
CA VAL A 254 -5.98 -3.75 8.72
C VAL A 254 -5.30 -2.39 8.68
N TYR A 255 -4.04 -2.38 9.06
CA TYR A 255 -3.15 -1.24 8.89
C TYR A 255 -2.18 -1.51 7.75
N SER A 256 -1.95 -0.52 6.90
CA SER A 256 -0.98 -0.63 5.82
C SER A 256 -0.33 0.71 5.49
N THR A 257 0.89 0.65 4.95
CA THR A 257 1.64 1.79 4.43
C THR A 257 2.45 1.39 3.20
N CYS A 258 2.69 2.33 2.30
CA CYS A 258 3.72 2.18 1.27
C CYS A 258 5.10 2.68 1.76
N SER A 259 5.40 2.50 3.04
CA SER A 259 6.68 2.80 3.67
C SER A 259 7.46 1.52 3.98
N ILE A 260 8.79 1.66 4.01
CA ILE A 260 9.68 0.62 4.52
C ILE A 260 10.34 1.05 5.84
N LEU A 261 9.92 2.15 6.45
CA LEU A 261 10.50 2.63 7.71
C LEU A 261 9.79 1.99 8.90
N PRO A 262 10.51 1.34 9.84
CA PRO A 262 9.92 0.68 11.00
C PRO A 262 9.07 1.62 11.87
N GLN A 263 9.43 2.91 11.94
CA GLN A 263 8.71 3.93 12.69
C GLN A 263 7.27 4.11 12.20
N GLU A 264 7.02 3.93 10.90
CA GLU A 264 5.70 4.03 10.28
C GLU A 264 4.96 2.69 10.26
N ASN A 265 5.61 1.59 10.60
CA ASN A 265 5.15 0.21 10.43
C ASN A 265 5.07 -0.54 11.77
N GLU A 266 6.03 -1.39 12.07
CA GLU A 266 6.00 -2.25 13.26
C GLU A 266 5.96 -1.48 14.58
N GLU A 267 6.62 -0.32 14.66
CA GLU A 267 6.61 0.52 15.85
C GLU A 267 5.21 1.12 16.09
N GLN A 268 4.48 1.50 15.00
CA GLN A 268 3.09 1.95 15.12
C GLN A 268 2.18 0.84 15.66
N ILE A 269 2.35 -0.37 15.17
CA ILE A 269 1.53 -1.51 15.61
C ILE A 269 1.84 -1.88 17.05
N ARG A 270 3.11 -1.93 17.45
CA ARG A 270 3.50 -2.19 18.84
C ARG A 270 2.87 -1.17 19.78
N ALA A 271 3.04 0.12 19.47
CA ALA A 271 2.47 1.19 20.28
C ALA A 271 0.93 1.21 20.25
N PHE A 272 0.30 0.82 19.15
CA PHE A 272 -1.15 0.67 19.06
C PHE A 272 -1.65 -0.43 19.99
N LEU A 273 -1.07 -1.60 19.99
CA LEU A 273 -1.49 -2.73 20.85
C LEU A 273 -1.32 -2.45 22.34
N GLU A 274 -0.34 -1.61 22.70
CA GLU A 274 -0.18 -1.15 24.09
C GLU A 274 -1.34 -0.25 24.53
N ARG A 275 -1.85 0.61 23.63
CA ARG A 275 -2.96 1.52 23.91
C ARG A 275 -4.34 0.85 23.76
N HIS A 276 -4.43 -0.16 22.90
CA HIS A 276 -5.66 -0.86 22.53
C HIS A 276 -5.56 -2.36 22.86
N PRO A 277 -5.56 -2.73 24.14
CA PRO A 277 -5.43 -4.13 24.57
C PRO A 277 -6.66 -4.99 24.22
N GLU A 278 -7.70 -4.37 23.63
CA GLU A 278 -8.84 -5.06 23.02
C GLU A 278 -8.55 -5.61 21.63
N TYR A 279 -7.37 -5.34 21.05
CA TYR A 279 -6.92 -5.86 19.77
C TYR A 279 -5.81 -6.88 19.92
N GLU A 280 -5.80 -7.85 19.04
CA GLU A 280 -4.71 -8.81 18.86
C GLU A 280 -4.34 -8.95 17.38
N ILE A 281 -3.09 -9.29 17.10
CA ILE A 281 -2.64 -9.57 15.73
C ILE A 281 -3.26 -10.87 15.24
N GLN A 282 -3.79 -10.85 14.04
CA GLN A 282 -4.31 -12.02 13.36
C GLN A 282 -3.35 -12.40 12.21
N PRO A 283 -2.66 -13.55 12.28
CA PRO A 283 -1.77 -13.99 11.22
C PRO A 283 -2.47 -14.06 9.86
N MET A 284 -1.73 -13.73 8.80
CA MET A 284 -2.21 -13.73 7.42
C MET A 284 -1.67 -14.91 6.60
N GLY A 285 -0.65 -15.63 7.10
CA GLY A 285 0.18 -16.59 6.36
C GLY A 285 -0.56 -17.55 5.45
N ALA A 286 -1.73 -18.10 5.90
CA ALA A 286 -2.52 -19.02 5.09
C ALA A 286 -3.16 -18.38 3.83
N GLU A 287 -3.25 -17.05 3.79
CA GLU A 287 -3.85 -16.27 2.71
C GLU A 287 -2.79 -15.57 1.84
N LEU A 288 -1.53 -15.62 2.27
CA LEU A 288 -0.40 -15.03 1.57
C LEU A 288 0.16 -16.01 0.53
N PRO A 289 0.68 -15.52 -0.61
CA PRO A 289 1.59 -16.31 -1.45
C PRO A 289 2.76 -16.86 -0.61
N GLU A 290 3.16 -18.10 -0.85
CA GLU A 290 4.20 -18.81 -0.07
C GLU A 290 5.48 -17.95 0.09
N LYS A 291 5.92 -17.30 -0.97
CA LYS A 291 7.09 -16.41 -0.95
C LYS A 291 6.95 -15.26 0.05
N LEU A 292 5.75 -14.70 0.22
CA LEU A 292 5.49 -13.59 1.14
C LEU A 292 5.22 -14.10 2.56
N ALA A 293 4.57 -15.24 2.71
CA ALA A 293 4.28 -15.85 4.01
C ALA A 293 5.57 -16.10 4.83
N ALA A 294 6.67 -16.42 4.15
CA ALA A 294 7.99 -16.60 4.79
C ALA A 294 8.55 -15.30 5.42
N HIS A 295 8.02 -14.14 5.07
CA HIS A 295 8.45 -12.83 5.56
C HIS A 295 7.48 -12.21 6.58
N GLU A 296 6.35 -12.88 6.85
CA GLU A 296 5.45 -12.46 7.93
C GLU A 296 6.10 -12.72 9.29
N ASN A 297 6.02 -11.74 10.17
CA ASN A 297 6.48 -11.85 11.55
C ASN A 297 5.35 -11.57 12.55
N ALA A 298 5.66 -11.53 13.83
CA ALA A 298 4.68 -11.33 14.90
C ALA A 298 3.95 -9.95 14.84
N LEU A 299 4.46 -8.99 14.08
CA LEU A 299 3.89 -7.64 13.96
C LEU A 299 3.31 -7.36 12.55
N GLY A 300 3.36 -8.32 11.63
CA GLY A 300 2.82 -8.18 10.28
C GLY A 300 3.80 -8.59 9.20
N LEU A 301 3.57 -8.08 7.98
CA LEU A 301 4.36 -8.38 6.80
C LEU A 301 5.01 -7.11 6.25
N GLN A 302 6.35 -7.07 6.25
CA GLN A 302 7.11 -6.05 5.54
C GLN A 302 7.63 -6.60 4.21
N MET A 303 7.19 -5.99 3.11
CA MET A 303 7.66 -6.29 1.75
C MET A 303 8.70 -5.27 1.30
N PHE A 304 9.67 -5.73 0.49
CA PHE A 304 10.72 -4.90 -0.11
C PHE A 304 10.79 -5.15 -1.61
N ALA A 305 10.88 -4.09 -2.40
CA ALA A 305 10.89 -4.20 -3.86
C ALA A 305 12.04 -5.07 -4.41
N HIS A 306 13.24 -4.97 -3.81
CA HIS A 306 14.43 -5.73 -4.24
C HIS A 306 14.34 -7.22 -3.91
N ARG A 307 13.55 -7.62 -2.91
CA ARG A 307 13.43 -8.99 -2.40
C ARG A 307 12.19 -9.72 -2.90
N ASP A 308 11.05 -9.03 -2.87
CA ASP A 308 9.75 -9.67 -2.98
C ASP A 308 9.12 -9.56 -4.37
N GLY A 309 9.67 -8.70 -5.24
CA GLY A 309 9.21 -8.52 -6.62
C GLY A 309 7.90 -7.73 -6.74
N THR A 310 7.53 -7.02 -5.66
CA THR A 310 6.44 -6.05 -5.57
C THR A 310 6.97 -4.77 -4.93
N ASP A 311 6.13 -3.74 -4.76
CA ASP A 311 6.56 -2.52 -4.06
C ASP A 311 6.92 -2.79 -2.61
N GLY A 312 7.76 -1.93 -2.04
CA GLY A 312 7.97 -1.88 -0.60
C GLY A 312 6.67 -1.47 0.09
N PHE A 313 6.16 -2.32 0.98
CA PHE A 313 4.85 -2.15 1.59
C PHE A 313 4.78 -2.86 2.93
N TYR A 314 3.98 -2.33 3.83
CA TYR A 314 3.71 -2.96 5.11
C TYR A 314 2.23 -3.26 5.28
N VAL A 315 1.91 -4.42 5.85
CA VAL A 315 0.53 -4.82 6.17
C VAL A 315 0.51 -5.53 7.51
N CYS A 316 -0.41 -5.12 8.37
CA CYS A 316 -0.74 -5.82 9.62
C CYS A 316 -2.25 -5.99 9.74
N ARG A 317 -2.70 -7.22 10.01
CA ARG A 317 -4.09 -7.53 10.29
C ARG A 317 -4.28 -7.73 11.78
N MET A 318 -5.27 -7.06 12.34
CA MET A 318 -5.64 -7.13 13.75
C MET A 318 -7.12 -7.46 13.89
N ARG A 319 -7.48 -8.11 14.97
CA ARG A 319 -8.86 -8.44 15.33
C ARG A 319 -9.21 -7.83 16.67
N ARG A 320 -10.39 -7.22 16.77
CA ARG A 320 -10.92 -6.79 18.06
C ARG A 320 -11.51 -7.98 18.80
N VAL A 321 -10.97 -8.32 19.97
CA VAL A 321 -11.33 -9.54 20.73
C VAL A 321 -12.20 -9.27 21.93
N LYS A 322 -12.31 -8.01 22.35
CA LYS A 322 -13.16 -7.61 23.49
C LYS A 322 -13.71 -6.19 23.29
N ALA A 323 -14.71 -5.83 24.10
CA ALA A 323 -15.35 -4.51 24.09
C ALA A 323 -14.42 -3.41 24.62
#